data_992928d2e8361e170287a18d937ba265
#
_entry.id   992928d2e8361e170287a18d937ba265
#
_cell.length_a   1.000
_cell.length_b   1.000
_cell.length_c   1.000
_cell.angle_alpha   90.00
_cell.angle_beta   90.00
_cell.angle_gamma   90.00
#
_symmetry.space_group_name_H-M   'P 1'
#
loop_
_entity.id
_entity.type
_entity.pdbx_description
1 polymer ?
#
loop_
_entity_poly.entity_id
_entity_poly.type
_entity_poly.pdbx_seq_one_letter_code
_entity_poly.pdbx_strand_id
1 'polypeptide(L)'
;MTRETIAKIVKASGVSAGELILIHFWGENADKTVADQFAAAVAALGASPVVLQQARSVNREIFAGAKESCFDERYFGLFSKFDAVLDVFACQPIVLGYELEGAQMELYRRYISQLFEKLVTCRRFAQIRIPTEANAAESGLDPQDYIRRMDRAYDVDYAAVRAACEHAAAQLAGASRVAVRTGEGCVLQLELTGRTWLTDAGDGDLPCGEIYIAPVEAKTNGDVFFGTLYLEGEAYTDVTLQITNGEITGSNCEAVAAHFA
;
A
#
# COMPACT_ATOMS: atom_id res chain seq x y z
N MET A 1 11.69 5.92 14.24
CA MET A 1 12.54 5.46 13.11
C MET A 1 13.84 6.26 13.07
N THR A 2 15.00 5.61 12.93
CA THR A 2 16.32 6.24 12.90
C THR A 2 16.74 6.62 11.48
N ARG A 3 17.74 7.51 11.33
CA ARG A 3 18.34 7.83 10.03
C ARG A 3 18.96 6.59 9.35
N GLU A 4 19.53 5.69 10.15
CA GLU A 4 20.12 4.45 9.64
C GLU A 4 19.04 3.52 9.07
N THR A 5 17.92 3.37 9.78
CA THR A 5 16.76 2.61 9.30
C THR A 5 16.22 3.18 7.98
N ILE A 6 16.08 4.53 7.89
CA ILE A 6 15.65 5.20 6.66
C ILE A 6 16.62 4.91 5.50
N ALA A 7 17.93 4.96 5.75
CA ALA A 7 18.93 4.65 4.72
C ALA A 7 18.83 3.18 4.23
N LYS A 8 18.56 2.23 5.14
CA LYS A 8 18.31 0.83 4.79
C LYS A 8 17.07 0.68 3.89
N ILE A 9 15.96 1.35 4.26
CA ILE A 9 14.71 1.38 3.49
C ILE A 9 14.94 1.93 2.08
N VAL A 10 15.54 3.11 1.96
CA VAL A 10 15.80 3.75 0.66
C VAL A 10 16.71 2.88 -0.23
N LYS A 11 17.68 2.20 0.36
CA LYS A 11 18.51 1.24 -0.39
C LYS A 11 17.70 0.01 -0.82
N ALA A 12 16.85 -0.52 0.04
CA ALA A 12 16.01 -1.69 -0.24
C ALA A 12 14.99 -1.43 -1.35
N SER A 13 14.45 -0.20 -1.45
CA SER A 13 13.54 0.21 -2.51
C SER A 13 14.19 0.34 -3.90
N GLY A 14 15.48 0.00 -4.02
CA GLY A 14 16.19 -0.08 -5.30
C GLY A 14 16.57 1.26 -5.90
N VAL A 15 16.61 2.34 -5.11
CA VAL A 15 17.08 3.66 -5.56
C VAL A 15 18.52 3.57 -6.05
N SER A 16 18.80 4.12 -7.23
CA SER A 16 20.08 4.08 -7.90
C SER A 16 20.58 5.47 -8.31
N ALA A 17 21.90 5.62 -8.46
CA ALA A 17 22.51 6.88 -8.87
C ALA A 17 21.97 7.38 -10.22
N GLY A 18 21.75 8.69 -10.31
CA GLY A 18 21.25 9.36 -11.51
C GLY A 18 19.72 9.36 -11.66
N GLU A 19 18.99 8.65 -10.81
CA GLU A 19 17.53 8.63 -10.84
C GLU A 19 16.91 9.89 -10.25
N LEU A 20 15.69 10.23 -10.70
CA LEU A 20 14.83 11.26 -10.13
C LEU A 20 13.77 10.60 -9.25
N ILE A 21 13.81 10.84 -7.94
CA ILE A 21 12.99 10.17 -6.95
C ILE A 21 11.99 11.15 -6.34
N LEU A 22 10.71 10.83 -6.40
CA LEU A 22 9.68 11.54 -5.68
C LEU A 22 9.54 10.95 -4.26
N ILE A 23 9.70 11.79 -3.25
CA ILE A 23 9.28 11.51 -1.89
C ILE A 23 7.92 12.17 -1.73
N HIS A 24 6.87 11.37 -1.85
CA HIS A 24 5.49 11.79 -1.65
C HIS A 24 5.14 11.61 -0.18
N PHE A 25 5.12 12.70 0.56
CA PHE A 25 5.09 12.68 2.02
C PHE A 25 3.73 13.13 2.57
N TRP A 26 3.05 12.24 3.30
CA TRP A 26 1.80 12.51 4.02
C TRP A 26 2.11 12.80 5.48
N GLY A 27 2.07 14.07 5.85
CA GLY A 27 2.35 14.51 7.22
C GLY A 27 2.35 16.02 7.35
N GLU A 28 2.17 16.50 8.56
CA GLU A 28 2.19 17.91 8.90
C GLU A 28 3.62 18.48 8.92
N ASN A 29 3.73 19.78 9.04
CA ASN A 29 5.05 20.45 9.12
C ASN A 29 5.90 19.96 10.30
N ALA A 30 5.28 19.51 11.38
CA ALA A 30 5.99 18.92 12.51
C ALA A 30 6.73 17.62 12.13
N ASP A 31 6.22 16.89 11.14
CA ASP A 31 6.77 15.60 10.69
C ASP A 31 7.78 15.76 9.56
N LYS A 32 7.94 16.96 9.01
CA LYS A 32 8.76 17.24 7.82
C LYS A 32 10.20 16.73 7.93
N THR A 33 10.77 16.69 9.12
CA THR A 33 12.12 16.18 9.36
C THR A 33 12.30 14.75 8.82
N VAL A 34 11.23 13.93 8.83
CA VAL A 34 11.26 12.57 8.27
C VAL A 34 11.45 12.62 6.76
N ALA A 35 10.66 13.45 6.05
CA ALA A 35 10.80 13.62 4.61
C ALA A 35 12.21 14.12 4.22
N ASP A 36 12.76 15.06 4.99
CA ASP A 36 14.12 15.57 4.78
C ASP A 36 15.19 14.48 4.98
N GLN A 37 14.98 13.53 5.90
CA GLN A 37 15.86 12.38 6.10
C GLN A 37 15.79 11.39 4.94
N PHE A 38 14.60 11.13 4.38
CA PHE A 38 14.46 10.34 3.15
C PHE A 38 15.16 11.02 1.98
N ALA A 39 14.99 12.34 1.81
CA ALA A 39 15.68 13.09 0.77
C ALA A 39 17.21 13.00 0.90
N ALA A 40 17.73 13.14 2.12
CA ALA A 40 19.17 12.98 2.39
C ALA A 40 19.68 11.57 2.08
N ALA A 41 18.89 10.52 2.40
CA ALA A 41 19.24 9.13 2.10
C ALA A 41 19.24 8.85 0.59
N VAL A 42 18.27 9.39 -0.16
CA VAL A 42 18.22 9.32 -1.64
C VAL A 42 19.46 10.00 -2.24
N ALA A 43 19.77 11.21 -1.80
CA ALA A 43 20.93 11.95 -2.29
C ALA A 43 22.26 11.24 -1.97
N ALA A 44 22.36 10.57 -0.83
CA ALA A 44 23.54 9.79 -0.46
C ALA A 44 23.82 8.59 -1.40
N LEU A 45 22.80 8.10 -2.11
CA LEU A 45 22.92 7.08 -3.17
C LEU A 45 23.22 7.67 -4.55
N GLY A 46 23.34 9.00 -4.69
CA GLY A 46 23.60 9.68 -5.95
C GLY A 46 22.36 9.92 -6.81
N ALA A 47 21.16 9.77 -6.25
CA ALA A 47 19.89 10.08 -6.89
C ALA A 47 19.43 11.50 -6.52
N SER A 48 18.50 12.06 -7.30
CA SER A 48 17.96 13.41 -7.12
C SER A 48 16.60 13.37 -6.44
N PRO A 49 16.48 13.78 -5.15
CA PRO A 49 15.20 13.76 -4.45
C PRO A 49 14.34 14.98 -4.78
N VAL A 50 13.04 14.78 -4.92
CA VAL A 50 12.02 15.83 -4.90
C VAL A 50 11.01 15.48 -3.82
N VAL A 51 10.65 16.43 -2.95
CA VAL A 51 9.66 16.23 -1.90
C VAL A 51 8.34 16.90 -2.28
N LEU A 52 7.26 16.14 -2.35
CA LEU A 52 5.90 16.64 -2.41
C LEU A 52 5.21 16.32 -1.08
N GLN A 53 4.92 17.36 -0.30
CA GLN A 53 4.24 17.21 0.98
C GLN A 53 2.73 17.32 0.83
N GLN A 54 2.01 16.40 1.45
CA GLN A 54 0.55 16.36 1.59
C GLN A 54 0.20 16.60 3.07
N ALA A 55 0.33 17.84 3.53
CA ALA A 55 -0.14 18.21 4.87
C ALA A 55 -1.65 18.44 4.84
N ARG A 56 -2.40 17.82 5.76
CA ARG A 56 -3.86 17.97 5.85
C ARG A 56 -4.27 19.43 6.05
N SER A 57 -3.54 20.16 6.91
CA SER A 57 -3.75 21.59 7.15
C SER A 57 -3.62 22.44 5.88
N VAL A 58 -2.57 22.18 5.08
CA VAL A 58 -2.30 22.90 3.83
C VAL A 58 -3.28 22.48 2.73
N ASN A 59 -3.60 21.20 2.60
CA ASN A 59 -4.58 20.70 1.65
C ASN A 59 -5.97 21.32 1.89
N ARG A 60 -6.33 21.48 3.17
CA ARG A 60 -7.57 22.19 3.54
C ARG A 60 -7.65 23.58 2.91
N GLU A 61 -6.60 24.38 3.08
CA GLU A 61 -6.56 25.74 2.54
C GLU A 61 -6.56 25.76 1.02
N ILE A 62 -5.77 24.87 0.40
CA ILE A 62 -5.69 24.76 -1.06
C ILE A 62 -7.06 24.42 -1.64
N PHE A 63 -7.70 23.36 -1.16
CA PHE A 63 -8.93 22.86 -1.76
C PHE A 63 -10.16 23.71 -1.38
N ALA A 64 -10.16 24.43 -0.26
CA ALA A 64 -11.19 25.41 0.05
C ALA A 64 -11.24 26.56 -0.98
N GLY A 65 -10.08 26.94 -1.55
CA GLY A 65 -9.97 28.02 -2.54
C GLY A 65 -9.78 27.57 -3.98
N ALA A 66 -9.56 26.30 -4.24
CA ALA A 66 -9.23 25.77 -5.56
C ALA A 66 -10.39 25.93 -6.55
N LYS A 67 -10.04 26.19 -7.83
CA LYS A 67 -10.99 26.24 -8.93
C LYS A 67 -10.94 24.91 -9.70
N GLU A 68 -12.00 24.62 -10.43
CA GLU A 68 -12.10 23.39 -11.23
C GLU A 68 -10.99 23.26 -12.28
N SER A 69 -10.42 24.38 -12.73
CA SER A 69 -9.28 24.43 -13.64
C SER A 69 -7.93 24.15 -12.99
N CYS A 70 -7.88 23.98 -11.67
CA CYS A 70 -6.66 23.58 -10.98
C CYS A 70 -6.34 22.10 -11.25
N PHE A 71 -5.06 21.76 -11.18
CA PHE A 71 -4.58 20.37 -11.32
C PHE A 71 -4.93 19.78 -12.70
N ASP A 72 -4.51 20.46 -13.75
CA ASP A 72 -4.66 20.04 -15.13
C ASP A 72 -3.65 18.94 -15.56
N GLU A 73 -3.69 18.52 -16.82
CA GLU A 73 -2.75 17.54 -17.37
C GLU A 73 -1.27 17.93 -17.22
N ARG A 74 -0.93 19.23 -17.20
CA ARG A 74 0.46 19.66 -17.04
C ARG A 74 0.94 19.39 -15.62
N TYR A 75 0.06 19.61 -14.61
CA TYR A 75 0.35 19.27 -13.23
C TYR A 75 0.60 17.77 -13.09
N PHE A 76 -0.30 16.93 -13.54
CA PHE A 76 -0.15 15.47 -13.45
C PHE A 76 0.95 14.93 -14.35
N GLY A 77 1.25 15.61 -15.46
CA GLY A 77 2.37 15.29 -16.37
C GLY A 77 3.76 15.39 -15.71
N LEU A 78 3.90 16.13 -14.59
CA LEU A 78 5.13 16.19 -13.83
C LEU A 78 5.51 14.82 -13.26
N PHE A 79 4.53 14.04 -12.83
CA PHE A 79 4.77 12.76 -12.14
C PHE A 79 5.32 11.67 -13.07
N SER A 80 5.08 11.77 -14.37
CA SER A 80 5.69 10.87 -15.38
C SER A 80 7.21 11.05 -15.55
N LYS A 81 7.82 12.03 -14.90
CA LYS A 81 9.26 12.27 -14.97
C LYS A 81 10.05 11.56 -13.90
N PHE A 82 9.39 11.05 -12.87
CA PHE A 82 10.05 10.33 -11.79
C PHE A 82 10.33 8.88 -12.16
N ASP A 83 11.53 8.40 -11.82
CA ASP A 83 11.91 7.00 -11.99
C ASP A 83 11.29 6.12 -10.90
N ALA A 84 11.14 6.67 -9.69
CA ALA A 84 10.50 5.98 -8.58
C ALA A 84 9.80 6.95 -7.62
N VAL A 85 8.85 6.41 -6.87
CA VAL A 85 8.12 7.09 -5.81
C VAL A 85 8.34 6.36 -4.50
N LEU A 86 8.72 7.11 -3.47
CA LEU A 86 8.67 6.70 -2.07
C LEU A 86 7.46 7.40 -1.44
N ASP A 87 6.39 6.68 -1.24
CA ASP A 87 5.13 7.18 -0.68
C ASP A 87 5.15 6.99 0.84
N VAL A 88 5.42 8.06 1.58
CA VAL A 88 5.79 8.04 3.00
C VAL A 88 4.67 8.61 3.86
N PHE A 89 4.12 7.79 4.76
CA PHE A 89 2.95 8.13 5.58
C PHE A 89 3.33 8.37 7.04
N ALA A 90 3.28 9.62 7.49
CA ALA A 90 3.33 9.96 8.92
C ALA A 90 1.93 9.96 9.56
N CYS A 91 0.88 9.97 8.74
CA CYS A 91 -0.54 9.81 9.10
C CYS A 91 -1.25 9.05 7.98
N GLN A 92 -2.49 8.63 8.19
CA GLN A 92 -3.27 7.93 7.17
C GLN A 92 -3.45 8.84 5.94
N PRO A 93 -3.04 8.37 4.74
CA PRO A 93 -3.17 9.15 3.51
C PRO A 93 -4.63 9.33 3.11
N ILE A 94 -4.91 10.34 2.29
CA ILE A 94 -6.24 10.62 1.71
C ILE A 94 -7.25 11.19 2.72
N VAL A 95 -7.20 10.80 3.98
CA VAL A 95 -8.10 11.30 5.02
C VAL A 95 -7.75 12.73 5.37
N LEU A 96 -8.67 13.67 5.11
CA LEU A 96 -8.45 15.10 5.39
C LEU A 96 -8.59 15.45 6.88
N GLY A 97 -9.32 14.64 7.66
CA GLY A 97 -9.66 14.94 9.04
C GLY A 97 -10.68 16.07 9.21
N TYR A 98 -11.29 16.51 8.11
CA TYR A 98 -12.33 17.54 8.05
C TYR A 98 -13.14 17.37 6.76
N GLU A 99 -14.33 17.93 6.71
CA GLU A 99 -15.16 17.94 5.51
C GLU A 99 -14.92 19.21 4.68
N LEU A 100 -14.83 19.05 3.37
CA LEU A 100 -14.96 20.11 2.39
C LEU A 100 -16.39 20.12 1.86
N GLU A 101 -16.88 21.28 1.49
CA GLU A 101 -18.24 21.38 0.94
C GLU A 101 -18.30 20.99 -0.54
N GLY A 102 -19.29 20.17 -0.90
CA GLY A 102 -19.75 19.93 -2.26
C GLY A 102 -18.65 19.80 -3.33
N ALA A 103 -18.55 20.80 -4.19
CA ALA A 103 -17.63 20.80 -5.34
C ALA A 103 -16.14 20.74 -4.94
N GLN A 104 -15.77 21.27 -3.79
CA GLN A 104 -14.38 21.22 -3.30
C GLN A 104 -13.99 19.80 -2.88
N MET A 105 -14.89 19.06 -2.25
CA MET A 105 -14.65 17.65 -1.91
C MET A 105 -14.54 16.80 -3.17
N GLU A 106 -15.37 17.05 -4.17
CA GLU A 106 -15.29 16.34 -5.44
C GLU A 106 -13.97 16.63 -6.18
N LEU A 107 -13.54 17.90 -6.17
CA LEU A 107 -12.23 18.28 -6.72
C LEU A 107 -11.08 17.59 -6.00
N TYR A 108 -11.13 17.51 -4.66
CA TYR A 108 -10.11 16.80 -3.89
C TYR A 108 -10.08 15.31 -4.22
N ARG A 109 -11.23 14.63 -4.28
CA ARG A 109 -11.30 13.21 -4.62
C ARG A 109 -10.76 12.96 -6.03
N ARG A 110 -11.11 13.79 -7.00
CA ARG A 110 -10.58 13.72 -8.37
C ARG A 110 -9.06 13.92 -8.39
N TYR A 111 -8.57 14.93 -7.66
CA TYR A 111 -7.13 15.18 -7.52
C TYR A 111 -6.39 13.95 -6.99
N ILE A 112 -6.86 13.39 -5.88
CA ILE A 112 -6.24 12.21 -5.26
C ILE A 112 -6.25 11.01 -6.21
N SER A 113 -7.38 10.74 -6.86
CA SER A 113 -7.51 9.63 -7.81
C SER A 113 -6.52 9.77 -8.98
N GLN A 114 -6.47 10.95 -9.60
CA GLN A 114 -5.57 11.21 -10.73
C GLN A 114 -4.09 11.21 -10.31
N LEU A 115 -3.79 11.73 -9.13
CA LEU A 115 -2.43 11.70 -8.58
C LEU A 115 -1.96 10.25 -8.40
N PHE A 116 -2.71 9.42 -7.68
CA PHE A 116 -2.35 8.02 -7.48
C PHE A 116 -2.26 7.24 -8.78
N GLU A 117 -3.17 7.46 -9.72
CA GLU A 117 -3.09 6.86 -11.05
C GLU A 117 -1.73 7.13 -11.72
N LYS A 118 -1.17 8.33 -11.57
CA LYS A 118 0.16 8.67 -12.11
C LYS A 118 1.29 8.08 -11.29
N LEU A 119 1.20 8.15 -9.96
CA LEU A 119 2.25 7.66 -9.08
C LEU A 119 2.49 6.16 -9.22
N VAL A 120 1.43 5.35 -9.29
CA VAL A 120 1.54 3.89 -9.42
C VAL A 120 2.02 3.43 -10.80
N THR A 121 2.01 4.31 -11.80
CA THR A 121 2.58 4.01 -13.13
C THR A 121 4.09 4.27 -13.21
N CYS A 122 4.69 4.86 -12.18
CA CYS A 122 6.15 4.98 -12.10
C CYS A 122 6.78 3.58 -12.07
N ARG A 123 8.00 3.50 -12.58
CA ARG A 123 8.75 2.23 -12.68
C ARG A 123 8.84 1.48 -11.34
N ARG A 124 8.94 2.22 -10.24
CA ARG A 124 8.90 1.68 -8.87
C ARG A 124 8.03 2.59 -8.00
N PHE A 125 7.25 1.95 -7.15
CA PHE A 125 6.38 2.62 -6.19
C PHE A 125 6.45 1.85 -4.88
N ALA A 126 6.99 2.49 -3.83
CA ALA A 126 7.12 1.88 -2.52
C ALA A 126 6.34 2.69 -1.48
N GLN A 127 5.49 2.02 -0.71
CA GLN A 127 4.71 2.63 0.37
C GLN A 127 5.39 2.37 1.72
N ILE A 128 5.59 3.43 2.50
CA ILE A 128 6.33 3.38 3.75
C ILE A 128 5.51 4.06 4.86
N ARG A 129 4.96 3.27 5.75
CA ARG A 129 4.18 3.77 6.90
C ARG A 129 5.10 4.08 8.07
N ILE A 130 5.30 5.35 8.38
CA ILE A 130 6.16 5.79 9.49
C ILE A 130 5.51 5.44 10.85
N PRO A 131 6.27 4.91 11.82
CA PRO A 131 5.79 4.61 13.16
C PRO A 131 5.57 5.91 13.97
N THR A 132 4.39 6.51 13.84
CA THR A 132 3.96 7.71 14.55
C THR A 132 2.79 7.42 15.47
N GLU A 133 2.57 8.31 16.46
CA GLU A 133 1.38 8.26 17.31
C GLU A 133 0.10 8.46 16.48
N ALA A 134 0.15 9.29 15.43
CA ALA A 134 -1.00 9.50 14.54
C ALA A 134 -1.39 8.22 13.82
N ASN A 135 -0.44 7.50 13.22
CA ASN A 135 -0.70 6.22 12.57
C ASN A 135 -1.21 5.14 13.55
N ALA A 136 -0.70 5.13 14.79
CA ALA A 136 -1.19 4.22 15.81
C ALA A 136 -2.64 4.52 16.20
N ALA A 137 -2.94 5.79 16.47
CA ALA A 137 -4.29 6.24 16.86
C ALA A 137 -5.32 5.99 15.76
N GLU A 138 -4.99 6.29 14.51
CA GLU A 138 -5.85 6.06 13.34
C GLU A 138 -6.05 4.57 13.02
N SER A 139 -5.16 3.71 13.53
CA SER A 139 -5.27 2.25 13.44
C SER A 139 -5.92 1.62 14.68
N GLY A 140 -6.31 2.43 15.69
CA GLY A 140 -6.88 1.95 16.95
C GLY A 140 -5.91 1.14 17.81
N LEU A 141 -4.60 1.40 17.69
CA LEU A 141 -3.53 0.66 18.37
C LEU A 141 -2.88 1.50 19.48
N ASP A 142 -2.35 0.84 20.50
CA ASP A 142 -1.51 1.50 21.50
C ASP A 142 -0.26 2.11 20.85
N PRO A 143 -0.03 3.44 21.01
CA PRO A 143 1.04 4.12 20.29
C PRO A 143 2.44 3.56 20.58
N GLN A 144 2.73 3.24 21.84
CA GLN A 144 4.06 2.76 22.22
C GLN A 144 4.32 1.35 21.71
N ASP A 145 3.31 0.48 21.75
CA ASP A 145 3.41 -0.87 21.21
C ASP A 145 3.54 -0.84 19.69
N TYR A 146 2.73 -0.04 19.02
CA TYR A 146 2.78 0.16 17.56
C TYR A 146 4.15 0.65 17.10
N ILE A 147 4.65 1.76 17.66
CA ILE A 147 5.94 2.35 17.30
C ILE A 147 7.08 1.35 17.52
N ARG A 148 7.10 0.68 18.67
CA ARG A 148 8.12 -0.32 18.98
C ARG A 148 8.13 -1.50 18.00
N ARG A 149 6.95 -2.01 17.61
CA ARG A 149 6.82 -3.13 16.66
C ARG A 149 7.24 -2.71 15.26
N MET A 150 6.78 -1.55 14.80
CA MET A 150 7.11 -1.03 13.48
C MET A 150 8.60 -0.70 13.35
N ASP A 151 9.21 -0.06 14.35
CA ASP A 151 10.65 0.20 14.35
C ASP A 151 11.47 -1.09 14.21
N ARG A 152 11.06 -2.16 14.89
CA ARG A 152 11.71 -3.47 14.77
C ARG A 152 11.46 -4.12 13.40
N ALA A 153 10.28 -3.96 12.83
CA ALA A 153 9.95 -4.51 11.52
C ALA A 153 10.73 -3.82 10.39
N TYR A 154 11.06 -2.54 10.57
CA TYR A 154 11.88 -1.79 9.60
C TYR A 154 13.39 -2.00 9.78
N ASP A 155 13.85 -2.31 10.98
CA ASP A 155 15.29 -2.48 11.28
C ASP A 155 15.74 -3.92 11.03
N VAL A 156 15.63 -4.36 9.77
CA VAL A 156 15.98 -5.71 9.32
C VAL A 156 17.13 -5.69 8.31
N ASP A 157 17.71 -6.85 8.06
CA ASP A 157 18.61 -7.08 6.94
C ASP A 157 17.78 -7.40 5.67
N TYR A 158 17.54 -6.39 4.86
CA TYR A 158 16.76 -6.54 3.62
C TYR A 158 17.39 -7.51 2.60
N ALA A 159 18.70 -7.72 2.63
CA ALA A 159 19.34 -8.72 1.77
C ALA A 159 18.97 -10.14 2.25
N ALA A 160 18.94 -10.37 3.55
CA ALA A 160 18.49 -11.64 4.12
C ALA A 160 16.99 -11.87 3.87
N VAL A 161 16.15 -10.83 3.99
CA VAL A 161 14.71 -10.89 3.66
C VAL A 161 14.54 -11.28 2.20
N ARG A 162 15.24 -10.62 1.28
CA ARG A 162 15.19 -10.93 -0.17
C ARG A 162 15.59 -12.37 -0.45
N ALA A 163 16.70 -12.82 0.10
CA ALA A 163 17.15 -14.20 -0.08
C ALA A 163 16.14 -15.23 0.44
N ALA A 164 15.47 -14.94 1.57
CA ALA A 164 14.41 -15.79 2.12
C ALA A 164 13.18 -15.84 1.19
N CYS A 165 12.74 -14.69 0.66
CA CYS A 165 11.63 -14.61 -0.29
C CYS A 165 11.95 -15.36 -1.60
N GLU A 166 13.14 -15.15 -2.17
CA GLU A 166 13.58 -15.83 -3.38
C GLU A 166 13.66 -17.35 -3.19
N HIS A 167 14.18 -17.80 -2.04
CA HIS A 167 14.21 -19.20 -1.69
C HIS A 167 12.81 -19.81 -1.59
N ALA A 168 11.89 -19.16 -0.90
CA ALA A 168 10.51 -19.61 -0.77
C ALA A 168 9.78 -19.64 -2.13
N ALA A 169 9.95 -18.61 -2.96
CA ALA A 169 9.37 -18.57 -4.30
C ALA A 169 9.92 -19.70 -5.19
N ALA A 170 11.22 -19.99 -5.10
CA ALA A 170 11.85 -21.09 -5.85
C ALA A 170 11.30 -22.47 -5.47
N GLN A 171 10.98 -22.70 -4.19
CA GLN A 171 10.35 -23.95 -3.75
C GLN A 171 8.93 -24.13 -4.30
N LEU A 172 8.22 -23.05 -4.58
CA LEU A 172 6.86 -23.04 -5.08
C LEU A 172 6.76 -22.90 -6.60
N ALA A 173 7.87 -22.65 -7.29
CA ALA A 173 7.90 -22.34 -8.73
C ALA A 173 7.24 -23.43 -9.62
N GLY A 174 7.26 -24.70 -9.19
CA GLY A 174 6.62 -25.81 -9.91
C GLY A 174 5.15 -26.04 -9.58
N ALA A 175 4.57 -25.27 -8.65
CA ALA A 175 3.18 -25.44 -8.25
C ALA A 175 2.23 -24.90 -9.33
N SER A 176 1.36 -25.77 -9.86
CA SER A 176 0.31 -25.37 -10.79
C SER A 176 -1.04 -25.13 -10.10
N ARG A 177 -1.18 -25.52 -8.83
CA ARG A 177 -2.39 -25.40 -8.03
C ARG A 177 -2.07 -25.16 -6.57
N VAL A 178 -2.96 -24.41 -5.91
CA VAL A 178 -2.98 -24.24 -4.45
C VAL A 178 -4.38 -24.55 -3.93
N ALA A 179 -4.44 -25.28 -2.80
CA ALA A 179 -5.67 -25.50 -2.06
C ALA A 179 -5.57 -24.76 -0.72
N VAL A 180 -6.44 -23.78 -0.51
CA VAL A 180 -6.53 -23.02 0.73
C VAL A 180 -7.65 -23.58 1.59
N ARG A 181 -7.32 -24.01 2.81
CA ARG A 181 -8.29 -24.51 3.80
C ARG A 181 -8.52 -23.45 4.86
N THR A 182 -9.75 -22.97 4.99
CA THR A 182 -10.09 -21.84 5.88
C THR A 182 -11.05 -22.22 7.01
N GLY A 183 -11.59 -23.43 7.00
CA GLY A 183 -12.51 -23.96 8.00
C GLY A 183 -12.79 -25.43 7.74
N GLU A 184 -13.63 -26.04 8.59
CA GLU A 184 -14.03 -27.44 8.43
C GLU A 184 -14.84 -27.60 7.15
N GLY A 185 -14.34 -28.42 6.23
CA GLY A 185 -14.98 -28.67 4.94
C GLY A 185 -14.80 -27.60 3.86
N CYS A 186 -14.29 -26.42 4.21
CA CYS A 186 -14.11 -25.32 3.25
C CYS A 186 -12.73 -25.40 2.60
N VAL A 187 -12.69 -25.56 1.28
CA VAL A 187 -11.47 -25.63 0.47
C VAL A 187 -11.64 -24.80 -0.79
N LEU A 188 -10.81 -23.77 -0.93
CA LEU A 188 -10.70 -22.98 -2.14
C LEU A 188 -9.55 -23.53 -3.01
N GLN A 189 -9.87 -23.88 -4.25
CA GLN A 189 -8.91 -24.34 -5.26
C GLN A 189 -8.50 -23.19 -6.16
N LEU A 190 -7.20 -22.92 -6.24
CA LEU A 190 -6.59 -21.87 -7.06
C LEU A 190 -5.73 -22.51 -8.15
N GLU A 191 -5.95 -22.14 -9.40
CA GLU A 191 -5.12 -22.55 -10.54
C GLU A 191 -4.01 -21.50 -10.75
N LEU A 192 -2.77 -21.95 -10.88
CA LEU A 192 -1.58 -21.09 -11.03
C LEU A 192 -0.86 -21.26 -12.37
N THR A 193 -1.34 -22.11 -13.28
CA THR A 193 -0.68 -22.39 -14.56
C THR A 193 -0.43 -21.11 -15.36
N GLY A 194 0.82 -20.90 -15.74
CA GLY A 194 1.24 -19.70 -16.49
C GLY A 194 1.40 -18.44 -15.65
N ARG A 195 1.30 -18.54 -14.32
CA ARG A 195 1.54 -17.45 -13.38
C ARG A 195 2.96 -17.54 -12.80
N THR A 196 3.49 -16.40 -12.36
CA THR A 196 4.81 -16.29 -11.76
C THR A 196 4.69 -15.81 -10.34
N TRP A 197 5.42 -16.42 -9.42
CA TRP A 197 5.61 -15.92 -8.07
C TRP A 197 6.40 -14.63 -8.07
N LEU A 198 5.90 -13.64 -7.35
CA LEU A 198 6.53 -12.34 -7.13
C LEU A 198 7.01 -12.26 -5.68
N THR A 199 7.99 -11.40 -5.45
CA THR A 199 8.55 -11.16 -4.11
C THR A 199 8.48 -9.68 -3.80
N ASP A 200 8.17 -9.33 -2.55
CA ASP A 200 8.40 -8.00 -1.99
C ASP A 200 9.37 -8.11 -0.83
N ALA A 201 10.53 -7.51 -0.99
CA ALA A 201 11.61 -7.50 -0.02
C ALA A 201 12.18 -6.08 0.19
N GLY A 202 11.31 -5.06 0.08
CA GLY A 202 11.62 -3.65 0.30
C GLY A 202 11.46 -2.76 -0.93
N ASP A 203 10.99 -3.31 -2.04
CA ASP A 203 10.76 -2.61 -3.31
C ASP A 203 9.28 -2.36 -3.62
N GLY A 204 8.39 -2.73 -2.69
CA GLY A 204 6.96 -2.47 -2.69
C GLY A 204 6.48 -1.85 -1.37
N ASP A 205 5.60 -2.52 -0.67
CA ASP A 205 5.06 -2.04 0.60
C ASP A 205 6.00 -2.38 1.78
N LEU A 206 6.20 -1.42 2.69
CA LEU A 206 7.03 -1.63 3.86
C LEU A 206 6.23 -1.40 5.17
N PRO A 207 6.44 -2.25 6.19
CA PRO A 207 7.43 -3.33 6.26
C PRO A 207 7.10 -4.49 5.33
N CYS A 208 8.11 -5.19 4.84
CA CYS A 208 8.03 -6.18 3.77
C CYS A 208 8.48 -7.58 4.20
N GLY A 209 8.49 -8.51 3.27
CA GLY A 209 8.95 -9.89 3.43
C GLY A 209 7.87 -10.87 3.04
N GLU A 210 7.37 -10.75 1.80
CA GLU A 210 6.33 -11.62 1.27
C GLU A 210 6.68 -12.20 -0.09
N ILE A 211 6.01 -13.29 -0.42
CA ILE A 211 5.89 -13.81 -1.76
C ILE A 211 4.41 -13.90 -2.11
N TYR A 212 4.07 -13.56 -3.32
CA TYR A 212 2.68 -13.56 -3.76
C TYR A 212 2.52 -13.98 -5.21
N ILE A 213 1.31 -14.44 -5.55
CA ILE A 213 0.95 -14.84 -6.90
C ILE A 213 -0.55 -14.57 -7.13
N ALA A 214 -0.88 -14.00 -8.27
CA ALA A 214 -2.27 -13.89 -8.69
C ALA A 214 -2.71 -15.19 -9.37
N PRO A 215 -3.76 -15.87 -8.91
CA PRO A 215 -4.27 -17.08 -9.55
C PRO A 215 -4.93 -16.77 -10.89
N VAL A 216 -5.29 -17.82 -11.64
CA VAL A 216 -6.18 -17.70 -12.80
C VAL A 216 -7.61 -17.59 -12.27
N GLU A 217 -8.15 -16.36 -12.22
CA GLU A 217 -9.44 -16.05 -11.59
C GLU A 217 -10.57 -16.98 -12.05
N ALA A 218 -10.78 -17.08 -13.37
CA ALA A 218 -11.84 -17.90 -13.97
C ALA A 218 -11.72 -19.42 -13.70
N LYS A 219 -10.66 -19.85 -13.00
CA LYS A 219 -10.44 -21.24 -12.59
C LYS A 219 -10.40 -21.40 -11.06
N THR A 220 -10.77 -20.36 -10.34
CA THR A 220 -10.90 -20.39 -8.88
C THR A 220 -12.26 -20.96 -8.49
N ASN A 221 -12.26 -22.05 -7.71
CA ASN A 221 -13.51 -22.75 -7.32
C ASN A 221 -13.42 -23.27 -5.90
N GLY A 222 -14.57 -23.36 -5.23
CA GLY A 222 -14.70 -23.95 -3.91
C GLY A 222 -15.32 -23.02 -2.89
N ASP A 223 -15.15 -23.36 -1.62
CA ASP A 223 -15.72 -22.62 -0.51
C ASP A 223 -14.62 -22.01 0.34
N VAL A 224 -14.88 -20.80 0.86
CA VAL A 224 -13.99 -20.11 1.80
C VAL A 224 -14.78 -19.69 3.03
N PHE A 225 -14.25 -19.98 4.21
CA PHE A 225 -14.83 -19.63 5.50
C PHE A 225 -14.07 -18.46 6.13
N PHE A 226 -14.82 -17.53 6.68
CA PHE A 226 -14.34 -16.41 7.48
C PHE A 226 -14.97 -16.43 8.87
N GLY A 227 -14.17 -16.51 9.92
CA GLY A 227 -14.67 -16.32 11.29
C GLY A 227 -15.26 -14.93 11.49
N THR A 228 -14.64 -13.90 10.86
CA THR A 228 -15.20 -12.56 10.73
C THR A 228 -14.87 -12.01 9.34
N LEU A 229 -15.89 -11.56 8.62
CA LEU A 229 -15.79 -10.86 7.35
C LEU A 229 -16.22 -9.39 7.55
N TYR A 230 -15.38 -8.47 7.14
CA TYR A 230 -15.72 -7.04 7.11
C TYR A 230 -16.12 -6.65 5.69
N LEU A 231 -17.31 -6.08 5.54
CA LEU A 231 -17.84 -5.65 4.26
C LEU A 231 -18.50 -4.28 4.44
N GLU A 232 -18.02 -3.25 3.74
CA GLU A 232 -18.48 -1.86 3.84
C GLU A 232 -18.52 -1.29 5.26
N GLY A 233 -17.59 -1.72 6.11
CA GLY A 233 -17.50 -1.27 7.50
C GLY A 233 -18.33 -2.08 8.50
N GLU A 234 -19.18 -2.98 8.02
CA GLU A 234 -19.97 -3.91 8.84
C GLU A 234 -19.21 -5.23 9.05
N ALA A 235 -19.36 -5.82 10.23
CA ALA A 235 -18.74 -7.09 10.59
C ALA A 235 -19.76 -8.23 10.57
N TYR A 236 -19.48 -9.27 9.81
CA TYR A 236 -20.28 -10.50 9.72
C TYR A 236 -19.47 -11.67 10.28
N THR A 237 -20.08 -12.51 11.10
CA THR A 237 -19.41 -13.66 11.71
C THR A 237 -19.81 -14.97 11.07
N ASP A 238 -18.89 -15.95 11.09
CA ASP A 238 -19.12 -17.32 10.60
C ASP A 238 -19.64 -17.35 9.15
N VAL A 239 -19.03 -16.56 8.29
CA VAL A 239 -19.43 -16.41 6.88
C VAL A 239 -18.71 -17.44 6.02
N THR A 240 -19.47 -18.16 5.19
CA THR A 240 -18.94 -18.99 4.11
C THR A 240 -19.35 -18.40 2.77
N LEU A 241 -18.37 -18.20 1.89
CA LEU A 241 -18.60 -17.80 0.49
C LEU A 241 -18.40 -19.01 -0.42
N GLN A 242 -19.28 -19.16 -1.40
CA GLN A 242 -19.18 -20.13 -2.48
C GLN A 242 -18.63 -19.44 -3.72
N ILE A 243 -17.59 -20.01 -4.32
CA ILE A 243 -16.91 -19.44 -5.48
C ILE A 243 -16.94 -20.44 -6.63
N THR A 244 -17.40 -19.99 -7.78
CA THR A 244 -17.46 -20.79 -9.00
C THR A 244 -16.89 -19.97 -10.16
N ASN A 245 -15.85 -20.47 -10.81
CA ASN A 245 -15.17 -19.82 -11.92
C ASN A 245 -14.69 -18.38 -11.60
N GLY A 246 -14.26 -18.14 -10.35
CA GLY A 246 -13.76 -16.87 -9.87
C GLY A 246 -14.82 -15.89 -9.39
N GLU A 247 -16.10 -16.23 -9.52
CA GLU A 247 -17.22 -15.40 -9.09
C GLU A 247 -17.80 -15.91 -7.76
N ILE A 248 -18.21 -15.02 -6.89
CA ILE A 248 -18.94 -15.37 -5.67
C ILE A 248 -20.38 -15.70 -6.08
N THR A 249 -20.77 -16.96 -5.93
CA THR A 249 -22.08 -17.48 -6.36
C THR A 249 -23.05 -17.69 -5.22
N GLY A 250 -22.59 -17.57 -3.96
CA GLY A 250 -23.45 -17.73 -2.80
C GLY A 250 -22.74 -17.46 -1.48
N SER A 251 -23.52 -17.34 -0.43
CA SER A 251 -23.08 -17.24 0.96
C SER A 251 -24.14 -17.85 1.89
N ASN A 252 -23.70 -18.35 3.05
CA ASN A 252 -24.59 -18.73 4.14
C ASN A 252 -25.20 -17.52 4.88
N CYS A 253 -24.69 -16.30 4.63
CA CYS A 253 -25.21 -15.05 5.16
C CYS A 253 -25.97 -14.29 4.07
N GLU A 254 -27.28 -14.08 4.25
CA GLU A 254 -28.16 -13.45 3.26
C GLU A 254 -27.73 -12.02 2.93
N ALA A 255 -27.32 -11.23 3.93
CA ALA A 255 -26.85 -9.85 3.73
C ALA A 255 -25.57 -9.79 2.87
N VAL A 256 -24.65 -10.74 3.10
CA VAL A 256 -23.42 -10.86 2.32
C VAL A 256 -23.73 -11.37 0.91
N ALA A 257 -24.62 -12.35 0.75
CA ALA A 257 -25.05 -12.84 -0.57
C ALA A 257 -25.67 -11.72 -1.42
N ALA A 258 -26.51 -10.87 -0.81
CA ALA A 258 -27.16 -9.74 -1.49
C ALA A 258 -26.17 -8.68 -1.99
N HIS A 259 -25.00 -8.55 -1.35
CA HIS A 259 -23.98 -7.59 -1.78
C HIS A 259 -23.29 -8.03 -3.10
N PHE A 260 -23.22 -9.33 -3.37
CA PHE A 260 -22.56 -9.90 -4.55
C PHE A 260 -23.54 -10.33 -5.66
N ALA A 261 -24.85 -10.15 -5.47
CA ALA A 261 -25.88 -10.46 -6.45
C ALA A 261 -26.06 -9.30 -7.45
#